data_1e9ba62d5be6e1b95a20b57da0765a7d
#
_entry.id   1e9ba62d5be6e1b95a20b57da0765a7d
#
_cell.length_a   1.000
_cell.length_b   1.000
_cell.length_c   1.000
_cell.angle_alpha   90.00
_cell.angle_beta   90.00
_cell.angle_gamma   90.00
#
_symmetry.space_group_name_H-M   'P 1'
#
loop_
_entity.id
_entity.type
_entity.pdbx_description
1 polymer ?
#
loop_
_entity_poly.entity_id
_entity_poly.type
_entity_poly.pdbx_seq_one_letter_code
_entity_poly.pdbx_strand_id
1 'polypeptide(L)'
;FRNYNAAEIDLHPKLDIFVGHNAQGKTNLLEAMYILAMSKSYRTGREEELIFHSEASALIRGRVERNADVDLTVAVSRSSPKKLLVNDKATNSSKFVGRLNVVLFTPDSLQLIKGSPGDRRRVLDVQICQTDAVYRSNLLKYQRVVRQRNQLLKNAAASRAALKQLPIWNEQLADLASRIMASRENVVKRLSSLAAEIHNRLTGERESLHIAYLPFSKAHSARSSHESSLDYHRLMLAELQN
;
A
#
# COMPACT_ATOMS: atom_id res chain seq x y z
N PHE A 1 9.60 -6.34 -20.91
CA PHE A 1 9.44 -6.16 -19.45
C PHE A 1 10.39 -7.09 -18.71
N ARG A 2 11.27 -6.58 -17.87
CA ARG A 2 12.30 -7.35 -17.16
C ARG A 2 13.12 -8.21 -18.13
N ASN A 3 13.05 -9.54 -18.04
CA ASN A 3 13.70 -10.48 -18.96
C ASN A 3 12.78 -11.00 -20.09
N TYR A 4 11.54 -10.51 -20.17
CA TYR A 4 10.60 -10.89 -21.22
C TYR A 4 10.68 -9.90 -22.39
N ASN A 5 10.92 -10.39 -23.59
CA ASN A 5 10.71 -9.63 -24.83
C ASN A 5 9.21 -9.51 -25.11
N ALA A 6 8.51 -10.64 -25.12
CA ALA A 6 7.07 -10.74 -25.19
C ALA A 6 6.63 -11.99 -24.44
N ALA A 7 5.46 -11.94 -23.83
CA ALA A 7 4.76 -13.09 -23.24
C ALA A 7 3.27 -12.82 -23.26
N GLU A 8 2.50 -13.81 -23.64
CA GLU A 8 1.04 -13.83 -23.53
C GLU A 8 0.64 -15.06 -22.74
N ILE A 9 -0.20 -14.89 -21.73
CA ILE A 9 -0.51 -15.94 -20.78
C ILE A 9 -1.99 -15.85 -20.42
N ASP A 10 -2.71 -16.91 -20.70
CA ASP A 10 -4.07 -17.10 -20.20
C ASP A 10 -4.00 -17.73 -18.81
N LEU A 11 -4.61 -17.07 -17.84
CA LEU A 11 -4.61 -17.53 -16.46
C LEU A 11 -5.90 -18.30 -16.15
N HIS A 12 -5.73 -19.42 -15.47
CA HIS A 12 -6.86 -20.20 -15.00
C HIS A 12 -7.52 -19.51 -13.78
N PRO A 13 -8.88 -19.49 -13.68
CA PRO A 13 -9.58 -18.76 -12.64
C PRO A 13 -9.36 -19.28 -11.21
N LYS A 14 -8.82 -20.49 -11.04
CA LYS A 14 -8.63 -21.10 -9.72
C LYS A 14 -7.18 -21.23 -9.30
N LEU A 15 -6.32 -21.76 -10.18
CA LEU A 15 -4.94 -22.07 -9.84
C LEU A 15 -4.08 -22.16 -11.08
N ASP A 16 -2.95 -21.46 -11.06
CA ASP A 16 -1.85 -21.57 -11.99
C ASP A 16 -0.56 -21.91 -11.25
N ILE A 17 0.25 -22.80 -11.81
CA ILE A 17 1.53 -23.20 -11.25
C ILE A 17 2.62 -22.95 -12.29
N PHE A 18 3.52 -21.99 -11.99
CA PHE A 18 4.66 -21.67 -12.85
C PHE A 18 5.90 -22.42 -12.40
N VAL A 19 6.34 -23.39 -13.21
CA VAL A 19 7.50 -24.24 -12.94
C VAL A 19 8.63 -23.92 -13.93
N GLY A 20 9.87 -24.06 -13.51
CA GLY A 20 11.06 -23.84 -14.34
C GLY A 20 12.30 -23.51 -13.51
N HIS A 21 13.46 -23.47 -14.16
CA HIS A 21 14.73 -23.12 -13.52
C HIS A 21 14.76 -21.70 -12.94
N ASN A 22 15.73 -21.43 -12.05
CA ASN A 22 15.93 -20.09 -11.52
C ASN A 22 16.28 -19.09 -12.63
N ALA A 23 15.98 -17.83 -12.42
CA ALA A 23 16.20 -16.73 -13.36
C ALA A 23 15.38 -16.77 -14.67
N GLN A 24 14.46 -17.72 -14.87
CA GLN A 24 13.62 -17.80 -16.07
C GLN A 24 12.45 -16.79 -16.10
N GLY A 25 12.26 -15.99 -15.07
CA GLY A 25 11.26 -14.93 -15.09
C GLY A 25 9.98 -15.20 -14.28
N LYS A 26 9.81 -16.36 -13.64
CA LYS A 26 8.62 -16.68 -12.83
C LYS A 26 8.21 -15.55 -11.88
N THR A 27 9.17 -15.02 -11.15
CA THR A 27 8.94 -13.88 -10.24
C THR A 27 8.62 -12.58 -10.99
N ASN A 28 9.15 -12.41 -12.20
CA ASN A 28 8.84 -11.23 -13.03
C ASN A 28 7.41 -11.27 -13.54
N LEU A 29 6.84 -12.45 -13.77
CA LEU A 29 5.43 -12.60 -14.10
C LEU A 29 4.53 -12.20 -12.92
N LEU A 30 4.83 -12.67 -11.71
CA LEU A 30 4.12 -12.24 -10.49
C LEU A 30 4.26 -10.73 -10.27
N GLU A 31 5.43 -10.17 -10.56
CA GLU A 31 5.65 -8.72 -10.50
C GLU A 31 4.79 -7.96 -11.51
N ALA A 32 4.63 -8.47 -12.74
CA ALA A 32 3.76 -7.87 -13.74
C ALA A 32 2.29 -7.85 -13.29
N MET A 33 1.77 -8.94 -12.73
CA MET A 33 0.42 -8.99 -12.15
C MET A 33 0.25 -8.00 -11.00
N TYR A 34 1.25 -7.90 -10.11
CA TYR A 34 1.24 -6.92 -9.03
C TYR A 34 1.25 -5.48 -9.55
N ILE A 35 2.01 -5.19 -10.60
CA ILE A 35 2.04 -3.86 -11.23
C ILE A 35 0.69 -3.51 -11.84
N LEU A 36 -0.01 -4.46 -12.46
CA LEU A 36 -1.39 -4.26 -12.95
C LEU A 36 -2.37 -3.94 -11.82
N ALA A 37 -2.16 -4.47 -10.63
CA ALA A 37 -3.02 -4.16 -9.48
C ALA A 37 -2.66 -2.82 -8.81
N MET A 38 -1.36 -2.58 -8.59
CA MET A 38 -0.86 -1.50 -7.73
C MET A 38 -0.24 -0.33 -8.47
N SER A 39 -0.14 -0.38 -9.80
CA SER A 39 0.56 0.58 -10.66
C SER A 39 2.05 0.81 -10.33
N LYS A 40 2.65 -0.05 -9.51
CA LYS A 40 4.06 0.03 -9.08
C LYS A 40 4.61 -1.36 -8.74
N SER A 41 5.93 -1.54 -8.87
CA SER A 41 6.61 -2.75 -8.43
C SER A 41 6.66 -2.85 -6.90
N TYR A 42 6.68 -4.10 -6.38
CA TYR A 42 6.98 -4.37 -4.98
C TYR A 42 8.49 -4.54 -4.73
N ARG A 43 9.28 -4.74 -5.79
CA ARG A 43 10.72 -5.02 -5.72
C ARG A 43 11.58 -3.78 -5.88
N THR A 44 11.12 -2.79 -6.66
CA THR A 44 11.89 -1.58 -6.96
C THR A 44 11.03 -0.34 -7.00
N GLY A 45 11.61 0.79 -6.60
CA GLY A 45 11.05 2.11 -6.82
C GLY A 45 11.45 2.76 -8.15
N ARG A 46 12.39 2.13 -8.90
CA ARG A 46 12.92 2.65 -10.16
C ARG A 46 12.18 2.01 -11.33
N GLU A 47 11.35 2.78 -12.00
CA GLU A 47 10.54 2.29 -13.12
C GLU A 47 11.40 1.81 -14.31
N GLU A 48 12.57 2.39 -14.51
CA GLU A 48 13.52 2.00 -15.56
C GLU A 48 14.00 0.55 -15.44
N GLU A 49 14.06 0.01 -14.22
CA GLU A 49 14.43 -1.39 -13.99
C GLU A 49 13.37 -2.39 -14.46
N LEU A 50 12.16 -1.94 -14.77
CA LEU A 50 11.09 -2.75 -15.33
C LEU A 50 11.25 -2.96 -16.84
N ILE A 51 12.06 -2.14 -17.49
CA ILE A 51 12.26 -2.16 -18.94
C ILE A 51 13.38 -3.15 -19.26
N PHE A 52 13.14 -4.01 -20.26
CA PHE A 52 14.20 -4.87 -20.78
C PHE A 52 15.41 -4.04 -21.23
N HIS A 53 16.61 -4.51 -20.94
CA HIS A 53 17.80 -3.63 -20.94
C HIS A 53 18.07 -2.98 -22.32
N SER A 54 17.77 -3.66 -23.43
CA SER A 54 17.93 -3.15 -24.80
C SER A 54 16.74 -2.32 -25.30
N GLU A 55 15.66 -2.22 -24.52
CA GLU A 55 14.43 -1.58 -24.96
C GLU A 55 14.26 -0.16 -24.41
N ALA A 56 13.49 0.66 -25.12
CA ALA A 56 13.15 2.02 -24.69
C ALA A 56 11.94 2.06 -23.76
N SER A 57 11.12 1.01 -23.77
CA SER A 57 9.86 0.96 -23.02
C SER A 57 9.45 -0.47 -22.65
N ALA A 58 8.53 -0.59 -21.72
CA ALA A 58 7.86 -1.83 -21.38
C ALA A 58 6.35 -1.61 -21.31
N LEU A 59 5.59 -2.58 -21.77
CA LEU A 59 4.13 -2.61 -21.72
C LEU A 59 3.68 -3.84 -20.94
N ILE A 60 2.80 -3.63 -19.98
CA ILE A 60 2.11 -4.69 -19.26
C ILE A 60 0.61 -4.47 -19.48
N ARG A 61 -0.08 -5.46 -20.01
CA ARG A 61 -1.52 -5.42 -20.23
C ARG A 61 -2.17 -6.65 -19.62
N GLY A 62 -3.37 -6.51 -19.09
CA GLY A 62 -4.16 -7.63 -18.59
C GLY A 62 -5.63 -7.30 -18.61
N ARG A 63 -6.44 -8.32 -18.89
CA ARG A 63 -7.91 -8.28 -18.80
C ARG A 63 -8.32 -8.88 -17.46
N VAL A 64 -9.19 -8.17 -16.76
CA VAL A 64 -9.81 -8.61 -15.52
C VAL A 64 -11.25 -8.95 -15.82
N GLU A 65 -11.57 -10.23 -15.78
CA GLU A 65 -12.93 -10.72 -15.97
C GLU A 65 -13.76 -10.52 -14.72
N ARG A 66 -14.87 -9.81 -14.88
CA ARG A 66 -15.88 -9.53 -13.85
C ARG A 66 -17.25 -9.43 -14.53
N ASN A 67 -18.26 -8.92 -13.79
CA ASN A 67 -19.58 -8.58 -14.40
C ASN A 67 -19.44 -7.63 -15.60
N ALA A 68 -18.43 -6.79 -15.62
CA ALA A 68 -17.97 -6.01 -16.77
C ALA A 68 -16.45 -6.13 -16.85
N ASP A 69 -15.94 -6.61 -17.95
CA ASP A 69 -14.51 -6.77 -18.18
C ASP A 69 -13.78 -5.43 -18.13
N VAL A 70 -12.60 -5.47 -17.57
CA VAL A 70 -11.76 -4.29 -17.42
C VAL A 70 -10.37 -4.57 -17.99
N ASP A 71 -10.00 -3.85 -19.03
CA ASP A 71 -8.65 -3.87 -19.58
C ASP A 71 -7.76 -2.89 -18.81
N LEU A 72 -6.65 -3.39 -18.26
CA LEU A 72 -5.66 -2.62 -17.53
C LEU A 72 -4.37 -2.57 -18.32
N THR A 73 -3.79 -1.38 -18.47
CA THR A 73 -2.49 -1.22 -19.14
C THR A 73 -1.58 -0.31 -18.32
N VAL A 74 -0.34 -0.77 -18.16
CA VAL A 74 0.75 0.02 -17.57
C VAL A 74 1.87 0.09 -18.60
N ALA A 75 2.17 1.29 -19.08
CA ALA A 75 3.28 1.56 -20.00
C ALA A 75 4.36 2.37 -19.28
N VAL A 76 5.58 1.86 -19.31
CA VAL A 76 6.76 2.49 -18.70
C VAL A 76 7.76 2.81 -19.82
N SER A 77 8.38 3.99 -19.79
CA SER A 77 9.34 4.45 -20.78
C SER A 77 10.53 5.12 -20.11
N ARG A 78 11.70 5.03 -20.74
CA ARG A 78 12.91 5.76 -20.29
C ARG A 78 12.83 7.26 -20.56
N SER A 79 12.02 7.68 -21.54
CA SER A 79 11.96 9.06 -22.04
C SER A 79 10.68 9.81 -21.67
N SER A 80 9.68 9.13 -21.08
CA SER A 80 8.40 9.76 -20.75
C SER A 80 7.83 9.20 -19.46
N PRO A 81 6.97 9.99 -18.77
CA PRO A 81 6.28 9.52 -17.57
C PRO A 81 5.45 8.27 -17.85
N LYS A 82 5.36 7.41 -16.83
CA LYS A 82 4.50 6.22 -16.84
C LYS A 82 3.06 6.56 -17.22
N LYS A 83 2.47 5.76 -18.10
CA LYS A 83 1.06 5.86 -18.49
C LYS A 83 0.27 4.70 -17.92
N LEU A 84 -0.91 5.01 -17.39
CA LEU A 84 -1.88 4.06 -16.87
C LEU A 84 -3.16 4.21 -17.69
N LEU A 85 -3.70 3.09 -18.18
CA LEU A 85 -4.96 3.10 -18.92
C LEU A 85 -5.93 2.08 -18.32
N VAL A 86 -7.21 2.43 -18.33
CA VAL A 86 -8.33 1.55 -18.00
C VAL A 86 -9.29 1.59 -19.20
N ASN A 87 -9.52 0.45 -19.84
CA ASN A 87 -10.28 0.36 -21.09
C ASN A 87 -9.76 1.36 -22.13
N ASP A 88 -8.44 1.37 -22.34
CA ASP A 88 -7.69 2.25 -23.26
C ASP A 88 -7.80 3.76 -22.98
N LYS A 89 -8.45 4.16 -21.88
CA LYS A 89 -8.55 5.55 -21.46
C LYS A 89 -7.48 5.88 -20.41
N ALA A 90 -6.72 6.94 -20.64
CA ALA A 90 -5.71 7.41 -19.71
C ALA A 90 -6.31 7.74 -18.33
N THR A 91 -5.62 7.35 -17.28
CA THR A 91 -6.06 7.54 -15.90
C THR A 91 -4.88 7.81 -14.97
N ASN A 92 -5.16 8.11 -13.71
CA ASN A 92 -4.15 8.27 -12.67
C ASN A 92 -4.14 7.06 -11.70
N SER A 93 -3.08 6.93 -10.89
CA SER A 93 -2.95 5.82 -9.93
C SER A 93 -4.12 5.73 -8.96
N SER A 94 -4.74 6.85 -8.58
CA SER A 94 -5.86 6.84 -7.64
C SER A 94 -7.13 6.17 -8.21
N LYS A 95 -7.36 6.28 -9.52
CA LYS A 95 -8.48 5.64 -10.21
C LYS A 95 -8.12 4.25 -10.75
N PHE A 96 -6.84 3.97 -10.95
CA PHE A 96 -6.32 2.70 -11.45
C PHE A 96 -6.32 1.62 -10.37
N VAL A 97 -5.74 1.91 -9.20
CA VAL A 97 -5.67 0.97 -8.08
C VAL A 97 -7.06 0.61 -7.57
N GLY A 98 -7.29 -0.67 -7.30
CA GLY A 98 -8.60 -1.24 -6.89
C GLY A 98 -9.42 -1.77 -8.07
N ARG A 99 -8.93 -1.65 -9.31
CA ARG A 99 -9.53 -2.33 -10.47
C ARG A 99 -9.21 -3.82 -10.47
N LEU A 100 -8.01 -4.17 -10.05
CA LEU A 100 -7.56 -5.51 -9.72
C LEU A 100 -7.08 -5.50 -8.27
N ASN A 101 -7.53 -6.47 -7.46
CA ASN A 101 -7.05 -6.65 -6.10
C ASN A 101 -6.08 -7.82 -6.07
N VAL A 102 -4.97 -7.66 -5.37
CA VAL A 102 -3.92 -8.68 -5.26
C VAL A 102 -3.48 -8.84 -3.81
N VAL A 103 -3.25 -10.08 -3.42
CA VAL A 103 -2.49 -10.42 -2.22
C VAL A 103 -1.24 -11.15 -2.67
N LEU A 104 -0.09 -10.58 -2.36
CA LEU A 104 1.20 -11.14 -2.72
C LEU A 104 1.87 -11.69 -1.48
N PHE A 105 2.31 -12.95 -1.56
CA PHE A 105 3.15 -13.59 -0.55
C PHE A 105 4.50 -13.92 -1.17
N THR A 106 5.57 -13.43 -0.55
CA THR A 106 6.97 -13.67 -0.94
C THR A 106 7.79 -14.04 0.30
N PRO A 107 9.01 -14.54 0.17
CA PRO A 107 9.90 -14.73 1.33
C PRO A 107 10.05 -13.47 2.20
N ASP A 108 10.04 -12.27 1.57
CA ASP A 108 10.10 -10.99 2.28
C ASP A 108 8.83 -10.70 3.11
N SER A 109 7.73 -11.40 2.86
CA SER A 109 6.49 -11.25 3.64
C SER A 109 6.66 -11.67 5.11
N LEU A 110 7.70 -12.44 5.42
CA LEU A 110 8.11 -12.73 6.81
C LEU A 110 8.50 -11.46 7.59
N GLN A 111 8.85 -10.37 6.90
CA GLN A 111 9.07 -9.07 7.51
C GLN A 111 7.80 -8.49 8.16
N LEU A 112 6.61 -9.00 7.82
CA LEU A 112 5.38 -8.67 8.55
C LEU A 112 5.50 -9.02 10.05
N ILE A 113 6.15 -10.13 10.35
CA ILE A 113 6.35 -10.60 11.73
C ILE A 113 7.67 -10.06 12.31
N LYS A 114 8.77 -10.20 11.57
CA LYS A 114 10.15 -9.92 12.05
C LYS A 114 10.57 -8.47 11.84
N GLY A 115 9.92 -7.74 10.94
CA GLY A 115 10.27 -6.39 10.54
C GLY A 115 9.78 -5.30 11.50
N SER A 116 9.99 -4.06 11.08
CA SER A 116 9.64 -2.86 11.83
C SER A 116 8.13 -2.59 11.88
N PRO A 117 7.64 -1.76 12.81
CA PRO A 117 6.27 -1.26 12.77
C PRO A 117 5.94 -0.53 11.46
N GLY A 118 6.94 0.06 10.79
CA GLY A 118 6.79 0.69 9.48
C GLY A 118 6.42 -0.33 8.40
N ASP A 119 7.07 -1.49 8.39
CA ASP A 119 6.79 -2.56 7.42
C ASP A 119 5.38 -3.12 7.61
N ARG A 120 4.97 -3.35 8.85
CA ARG A 120 3.59 -3.78 9.18
C ARG A 120 2.55 -2.78 8.70
N ARG A 121 2.75 -1.47 8.96
CA ARG A 121 1.85 -0.43 8.46
C ARG A 121 1.80 -0.39 6.94
N ARG A 122 2.94 -0.56 6.27
CA ARG A 122 3.03 -0.56 4.81
C ARG A 122 2.22 -1.69 4.19
N VAL A 123 2.31 -2.92 4.73
CA VAL A 123 1.50 -4.06 4.27
C VAL A 123 0.01 -3.76 4.44
N LEU A 124 -0.39 -3.29 5.62
CA LEU A 124 -1.78 -2.92 5.90
C LEU A 124 -2.28 -1.83 4.94
N ASP A 125 -1.50 -0.77 4.74
CA ASP A 125 -1.85 0.34 3.84
C ASP A 125 -2.02 -0.14 2.39
N VAL A 126 -1.16 -1.05 1.91
CA VAL A 126 -1.27 -1.63 0.57
C VAL A 126 -2.60 -2.37 0.41
N GLN A 127 -3.02 -3.16 1.39
CA GLN A 127 -4.27 -3.91 1.33
C GLN A 127 -5.50 -2.98 1.39
N ILE A 128 -5.52 -2.02 2.33
CA ILE A 128 -6.64 -1.08 2.46
C ILE A 128 -6.76 -0.19 1.22
N CYS A 129 -5.65 0.28 0.66
CA CYS A 129 -5.66 1.12 -0.54
C CYS A 129 -6.29 0.46 -1.76
N GLN A 130 -6.31 -0.86 -1.85
CA GLN A 130 -6.95 -1.57 -2.96
C GLN A 130 -8.48 -1.57 -2.85
N THR A 131 -9.01 -1.58 -1.64
CA THR A 131 -10.44 -1.75 -1.37
C THR A 131 -11.15 -0.45 -0.98
N ASP A 132 -10.38 0.55 -0.50
CA ASP A 132 -10.92 1.82 -0.01
C ASP A 132 -10.22 3.01 -0.71
N ALA A 133 -10.97 3.65 -1.64
CA ALA A 133 -10.49 4.82 -2.38
C ALA A 133 -10.38 6.07 -1.49
N VAL A 134 -11.21 6.19 -0.45
CA VAL A 134 -11.19 7.31 0.50
C VAL A 134 -9.94 7.21 1.37
N TYR A 135 -9.66 6.02 1.90
CA TYR A 135 -8.44 5.74 2.63
C TYR A 135 -7.19 6.07 1.80
N ARG A 136 -7.14 5.58 0.56
CA ARG A 136 -6.05 5.85 -0.38
C ARG A 136 -5.84 7.35 -0.60
N SER A 137 -6.91 8.11 -0.80
CA SER A 137 -6.85 9.57 -0.93
C SER A 137 -6.30 10.23 0.33
N ASN A 138 -6.80 9.84 1.50
CA ASN A 138 -6.35 10.37 2.79
C ASN A 138 -4.88 10.06 3.05
N LEU A 139 -4.41 8.83 2.73
CA LEU A 139 -3.02 8.45 2.88
C LEU A 139 -2.08 9.28 2.00
N LEU A 140 -2.46 9.55 0.75
CA LEU A 140 -1.67 10.40 -0.15
C LEU A 140 -1.60 11.85 0.34
N LYS A 141 -2.72 12.40 0.82
CA LYS A 141 -2.77 13.75 1.42
C LYS A 141 -1.91 13.80 2.68
N TYR A 142 -2.04 12.83 3.57
CA TYR A 142 -1.25 12.71 4.80
C TYR A 142 0.25 12.72 4.48
N GLN A 143 0.72 11.91 3.55
CA GLN A 143 2.12 11.87 3.15
C GLN A 143 2.61 13.22 2.60
N ARG A 144 1.75 13.97 1.90
CA ARG A 144 2.07 15.31 1.41
C ARG A 144 2.21 16.30 2.58
N VAL A 145 1.24 16.30 3.49
CA VAL A 145 1.25 17.16 4.68
C VAL A 145 2.49 16.90 5.55
N VAL A 146 2.82 15.62 5.79
CA VAL A 146 4.05 15.23 6.53
C VAL A 146 5.30 15.83 5.88
N ARG A 147 5.44 15.72 4.55
CA ARG A 147 6.60 16.27 3.85
C ARG A 147 6.67 17.80 3.98
N GLN A 148 5.57 18.51 3.81
CA GLN A 148 5.50 19.96 3.94
C GLN A 148 5.84 20.41 5.37
N ARG A 149 5.23 19.78 6.38
CA ARG A 149 5.52 20.05 7.78
C ARG A 149 6.98 19.81 8.12
N ASN A 150 7.55 18.69 7.69
CA ASN A 150 8.94 18.38 7.95
C ASN A 150 9.90 19.39 7.27
N GLN A 151 9.53 19.91 6.10
CA GLN A 151 10.30 20.97 5.45
C GLN A 151 10.21 22.30 6.21
N LEU A 152 9.02 22.65 6.71
CA LEU A 152 8.87 23.84 7.57
C LEU A 152 9.71 23.73 8.84
N LEU A 153 9.71 22.57 9.49
CA LEU A 153 10.53 22.35 10.69
C LEU A 153 12.02 22.47 10.41
N LYS A 154 12.51 21.96 9.27
CA LYS A 154 13.91 22.13 8.87
C LYS A 154 14.27 23.61 8.65
N ASN A 155 13.35 24.39 8.10
CA ASN A 155 13.54 25.81 7.84
C ASN A 155 13.25 26.69 9.06
N ALA A 156 12.67 26.15 10.13
CA ALA A 156 12.25 26.88 11.33
C ALA A 156 13.43 27.53 12.07
N ALA A 157 14.62 26.92 12.02
CA ALA A 157 15.85 27.50 12.59
C ALA A 157 16.24 28.82 11.91
N ALA A 158 15.84 29.01 10.64
CA ALA A 158 16.17 30.21 9.86
C ALA A 158 15.03 31.25 9.83
N SER A 159 13.79 30.90 10.19
CA SER A 159 12.64 31.81 10.08
C SER A 159 11.55 31.55 11.12
N ARG A 160 11.33 32.52 12.03
CA ARG A 160 10.16 32.50 12.94
C ARG A 160 8.82 32.54 12.23
N ALA A 161 8.75 33.04 10.99
CA ALA A 161 7.53 33.06 10.20
C ALA A 161 7.08 31.64 9.80
N ALA A 162 8.02 30.70 9.59
CA ALA A 162 7.71 29.29 9.32
C ALA A 162 7.02 28.61 10.52
N LEU A 163 7.44 28.95 11.75
CA LEU A 163 6.83 28.40 12.97
C LEU A 163 5.36 28.80 13.14
N LYS A 164 4.97 30.01 12.69
CA LYS A 164 3.56 30.46 12.75
C LYS A 164 2.61 29.63 11.87
N GLN A 165 3.12 28.92 10.88
CA GLN A 165 2.30 28.07 10.01
C GLN A 165 2.14 26.65 10.57
N LEU A 166 2.97 26.21 11.52
CA LEU A 166 2.92 24.85 12.07
C LEU A 166 1.55 24.44 12.63
N PRO A 167 0.81 25.29 13.37
CA PRO A 167 -0.52 24.91 13.88
C PRO A 167 -1.48 24.45 12.78
N ILE A 168 -1.47 25.13 11.62
CA ILE A 168 -2.33 24.79 10.48
C ILE A 168 -1.96 23.40 9.91
N TRP A 169 -0.66 23.13 9.79
CA TRP A 169 -0.17 21.83 9.33
C TRP A 169 -0.40 20.72 10.35
N ASN A 170 -0.27 21.02 11.64
CA ASN A 170 -0.58 20.07 12.71
C ASN A 170 -2.05 19.66 12.70
N GLU A 171 -2.98 20.62 12.52
CA GLU A 171 -4.41 20.36 12.44
C GLU A 171 -4.76 19.48 11.24
N GLN A 172 -4.24 19.80 10.05
CA GLN A 172 -4.45 18.99 8.86
C GLN A 172 -3.86 17.58 9.01
N LEU A 173 -2.69 17.48 9.64
CA LEU A 173 -2.04 16.19 9.90
C LEU A 173 -2.86 15.35 10.86
N ALA A 174 -3.38 15.94 11.93
CA ALA A 174 -4.21 15.27 12.94
C ALA A 174 -5.54 14.77 12.35
N ASP A 175 -6.22 15.58 11.53
CA ASP A 175 -7.46 15.19 10.86
C ASP A 175 -7.23 13.98 9.92
N LEU A 176 -6.21 14.03 9.08
CA LEU A 176 -5.88 12.94 8.16
C LEU A 176 -5.41 11.69 8.89
N ALA A 177 -4.56 11.85 9.91
CA ALA A 177 -4.06 10.75 10.73
C ALA A 177 -5.19 10.02 11.46
N SER A 178 -6.13 10.76 12.05
CA SER A 178 -7.27 10.18 12.79
C SER A 178 -8.14 9.29 11.90
N ARG A 179 -8.44 9.73 10.68
CA ARG A 179 -9.20 8.95 9.69
C ARG A 179 -8.45 7.68 9.25
N ILE A 180 -7.14 7.80 9.03
CA ILE A 180 -6.28 6.66 8.67
C ILE A 180 -6.22 5.66 9.82
N MET A 181 -6.04 6.12 11.07
CA MET A 181 -5.97 5.26 12.24
C MET A 181 -7.28 4.52 12.49
N ALA A 182 -8.43 5.20 12.42
CA ALA A 182 -9.73 4.57 12.55
C ALA A 182 -9.97 3.48 11.48
N SER A 183 -9.61 3.75 10.22
CA SER A 183 -9.71 2.74 9.16
C SER A 183 -8.81 1.54 9.39
N ARG A 184 -7.55 1.76 9.81
CA ARG A 184 -6.62 0.67 10.14
C ARG A 184 -7.12 -0.18 11.29
N GLU A 185 -7.63 0.44 12.35
CA GLU A 185 -8.19 -0.27 13.51
C GLU A 185 -9.33 -1.19 13.10
N ASN A 186 -10.30 -0.67 12.32
CA ASN A 186 -11.43 -1.46 11.84
C ASN A 186 -10.98 -2.67 11.00
N VAL A 187 -10.00 -2.48 10.12
CA VAL A 187 -9.46 -3.58 9.29
C VAL A 187 -8.70 -4.58 10.15
N VAL A 188 -7.89 -4.13 11.12
CA VAL A 188 -7.14 -5.03 12.01
C VAL A 188 -8.07 -5.84 12.91
N LYS A 189 -9.17 -5.26 13.43
CA LYS A 189 -10.19 -6.00 14.19
C LYS A 189 -10.76 -7.16 13.35
N ARG A 190 -11.16 -6.88 12.11
CA ARG A 190 -11.68 -7.93 11.20
C ARG A 190 -10.61 -8.96 10.84
N LEU A 191 -9.40 -8.51 10.55
CA LEU A 191 -8.26 -9.39 10.24
C LEU A 191 -7.92 -10.30 11.41
N SER A 192 -7.94 -9.78 12.65
CA SER A 192 -7.65 -10.56 13.86
C SER A 192 -8.61 -11.73 14.02
N SER A 193 -9.91 -11.51 13.83
CA SER A 193 -10.91 -12.57 13.93
C SER A 193 -10.70 -13.66 12.87
N LEU A 194 -10.52 -13.27 11.61
CA LEU A 194 -10.31 -14.21 10.52
C LEU A 194 -8.97 -14.97 10.66
N ALA A 195 -7.91 -14.27 11.04
CA ALA A 195 -6.60 -14.87 11.23
C ALA A 195 -6.59 -15.85 12.41
N ALA A 196 -7.28 -15.53 13.51
CA ALA A 196 -7.41 -16.44 14.64
C ALA A 196 -8.13 -17.73 14.26
N GLU A 197 -9.22 -17.65 13.50
CA GLU A 197 -9.94 -18.83 13.02
C GLU A 197 -9.05 -19.74 12.14
N ILE A 198 -8.37 -19.14 11.16
CA ILE A 198 -7.47 -19.89 10.27
C ILE A 198 -6.30 -20.49 11.04
N HIS A 199 -5.71 -19.72 11.96
CA HIS A 199 -4.58 -20.17 12.77
C HIS A 199 -4.96 -21.35 13.68
N ASN A 200 -6.11 -21.29 14.35
CA ASN A 200 -6.61 -22.38 15.18
C ASN A 200 -6.79 -23.67 14.35
N ARG A 201 -7.32 -23.57 13.14
CA ARG A 201 -7.46 -24.72 12.23
C ARG A 201 -6.10 -25.31 11.82
N LEU A 202 -5.10 -24.45 11.54
CA LEU A 202 -3.75 -24.89 11.14
C LEU A 202 -2.97 -25.54 12.29
N THR A 203 -3.15 -25.07 13.51
CA THR A 203 -2.44 -25.56 14.69
C THR A 203 -3.17 -26.66 15.43
N GLY A 204 -4.38 -27.04 14.99
CA GLY A 204 -5.25 -27.98 15.70
C GLY A 204 -5.59 -27.46 17.11
N GLU A 205 -5.94 -26.19 17.18
CA GLU A 205 -6.35 -25.47 18.41
C GLU A 205 -5.29 -25.42 19.52
N ARG A 206 -4.03 -25.73 19.20
CA ARG A 206 -2.94 -25.72 20.20
C ARG A 206 -2.40 -24.32 20.49
N GLU A 207 -2.64 -23.36 19.60
CA GLU A 207 -2.13 -22.00 19.73
C GLU A 207 -3.24 -20.99 19.38
N SER A 208 -3.22 -19.84 20.04
CA SER A 208 -4.13 -18.75 19.75
C SER A 208 -3.38 -17.57 19.12
N LEU A 209 -3.91 -16.99 18.06
CA LEU A 209 -3.40 -15.78 17.43
C LEU A 209 -4.28 -14.59 17.73
N HIS A 210 -3.68 -13.50 18.21
CA HIS A 210 -4.34 -12.22 18.39
C HIS A 210 -3.55 -11.10 17.70
N ILE A 211 -4.24 -10.26 16.92
CA ILE A 211 -3.66 -9.11 16.24
C ILE A 211 -4.32 -7.84 16.77
N ALA A 212 -3.51 -6.94 17.32
CA ALA A 212 -3.98 -5.66 17.87
C ALA A 212 -3.39 -4.47 17.11
N TYR A 213 -4.16 -3.41 16.94
CA TYR A 213 -3.69 -2.14 16.39
C TYR A 213 -3.27 -1.20 17.54
N LEU A 214 -2.00 -0.80 17.53
CA LEU A 214 -1.41 0.11 18.51
C LEU A 214 -0.87 1.34 17.79
N PRO A 215 -1.64 2.44 17.66
CA PRO A 215 -1.25 3.61 16.90
C PRO A 215 -0.13 4.43 17.54
N PHE A 216 -0.08 4.51 18.88
CA PHE A 216 0.92 5.25 19.66
C PHE A 216 1.56 4.37 20.72
N SER A 217 2.82 4.63 21.08
CA SER A 217 3.59 3.71 21.90
C SER A 217 3.19 3.79 23.36
N LYS A 218 2.92 4.54 24.14
CA LYS A 218 2.84 4.42 25.62
C LYS A 218 1.52 4.84 26.27
N ALA A 219 0.80 5.77 25.68
CA ALA A 219 -0.44 6.28 26.28
C ALA A 219 -1.66 5.37 26.06
N HIS A 220 -1.50 4.35 25.20
CA HIS A 220 -2.62 3.54 24.70
C HIS A 220 -2.86 2.25 25.49
N SER A 221 -1.93 1.85 26.36
CA SER A 221 -2.03 0.60 27.14
C SER A 221 -3.17 0.60 28.18
N ALA A 222 -3.85 1.72 28.38
CA ALA A 222 -4.89 1.89 29.39
C ALA A 222 -6.31 2.15 28.84
N ARG A 223 -6.54 1.99 27.52
CA ARG A 223 -7.79 2.46 26.90
C ARG A 223 -8.73 1.36 26.44
N SER A 224 -10.02 1.64 26.56
CA SER A 224 -11.13 0.79 26.16
C SER A 224 -11.25 0.63 24.64
N SER A 225 -11.83 -0.46 24.20
CA SER A 225 -11.93 -0.99 22.83
C SER A 225 -12.79 -0.17 21.84
N HIS A 226 -13.13 1.09 22.12
CA HIS A 226 -14.04 1.91 21.29
C HIS A 226 -13.56 3.36 21.17
N GLU A 227 -12.37 3.58 20.60
CA GLU A 227 -11.94 4.94 20.30
C GLU A 227 -12.52 5.42 18.97
N SER A 228 -13.10 6.62 19.00
CA SER A 228 -13.64 7.30 17.81
C SER A 228 -12.53 8.00 17.04
N SER A 229 -12.82 8.37 15.80
CA SER A 229 -11.90 9.22 15.00
C SER A 229 -11.57 10.55 15.70
N LEU A 230 -12.49 11.07 16.53
CA LEU A 230 -12.29 12.29 17.33
C LEU A 230 -11.24 12.09 18.43
N ASP A 231 -11.21 10.91 19.04
CA ASP A 231 -10.20 10.60 20.06
C ASP A 231 -8.80 10.51 19.44
N TYR A 232 -8.67 9.90 18.29
CA TYR A 232 -7.42 9.89 17.54
C TYR A 232 -6.95 11.28 17.12
N HIS A 233 -7.87 12.17 16.76
CA HIS A 233 -7.53 13.55 16.41
C HIS A 233 -6.93 14.29 17.60
N ARG A 234 -7.58 14.23 18.76
CA ARG A 234 -7.08 14.88 19.99
C ARG A 234 -5.72 14.35 20.43
N LEU A 235 -5.54 13.04 20.39
CA LEU A 235 -4.28 12.38 20.71
C LEU A 235 -3.16 12.84 19.78
N MET A 236 -3.43 12.86 18.48
CA MET A 236 -2.43 13.28 17.51
C MET A 236 -2.04 14.74 17.67
N LEU A 237 -2.99 15.63 17.97
CA LEU A 237 -2.68 17.02 18.26
C LEU A 237 -1.79 17.17 19.49
N ALA A 238 -2.08 16.45 20.57
CA ALA A 238 -1.25 16.48 21.78
C ALA A 238 0.18 16.02 21.52
N GLU A 239 0.37 14.96 20.73
CA GLU A 239 1.70 14.48 20.34
C GLU A 239 2.47 15.47 19.42
N LEU A 240 1.78 16.25 18.61
CA LEU A 240 2.41 17.21 17.69
C LEU A 240 2.77 18.55 18.36
N GLN A 241 2.26 18.80 19.55
CA GLN A 241 2.53 20.02 20.33
C GLN A 241 3.70 19.86 21.31
N ASN A 242 4.04 18.61 21.65
CA ASN A 242 5.22 18.26 22.46
C ASN A 242 6.48 18.08 21.58
#